data_18416898670e2b0f21fe30cf7224fc35
#
_entry.id   18416898670e2b0f21fe30cf7224fc35
#
_cell.length_a   1.000
_cell.length_b   1.000
_cell.length_c   1.000
_cell.angle_alpha   90.00
_cell.angle_beta   90.00
_cell.angle_gamma   90.00
#
_symmetry.space_group_name_H-M   'P 1'
#
loop_
_entity.id
_entity.type
_entity.pdbx_description
1 polymer ?
#
loop_
_entity_poly.entity_id
_entity_poly.type
_entity_poly.pdbx_seq_one_letter_code
_entity_poly.pdbx_strand_id
1 'polypeptide(L)'
;MGTQTTNTASQSTTNAQGNGSLPLPQSDRDVEHLQGHWLLARIGKRVLRPGGKKLTGRMLAKTELEGKDVVEFAPGLGRTTQLILERKPKSYRGVDRDPQVVDIITKLTAENAPSIPTSCALRDAADTGLESESADAVIGEAMLTMQTERGKRAIIAEAYRLLRAGGTYSIHELGLQPD
;
A
#
# COMPACT_ATOMS: atom_id res chain seq x y z
N MET A 1 -1.83 -60.55 42.36
CA MET A 1 -2.77 -59.45 42.10
C MET A 1 -1.96 -58.30 41.52
N GLY A 2 -1.99 -58.22 40.23
CA GLY A 2 -1.23 -57.18 39.49
C GLY A 2 -2.14 -56.07 39.04
N THR A 3 -1.70 -54.85 39.20
CA THR A 3 -2.31 -53.67 38.63
C THR A 3 -1.37 -53.07 37.60
N GLN A 4 -1.74 -53.14 36.33
CA GLN A 4 -1.04 -52.50 35.22
C GLN A 4 -1.39 -51.01 35.21
N THR A 5 -0.38 -50.15 35.16
CA THR A 5 -0.51 -48.74 34.93
C THR A 5 -0.10 -48.45 33.49
N THR A 6 -1.05 -48.13 32.65
CA THR A 6 -0.83 -47.72 31.26
C THR A 6 -0.41 -46.24 31.21
N ASN A 7 0.79 -46.03 30.73
CA ASN A 7 1.36 -44.68 30.54
C ASN A 7 1.06 -44.23 29.10
N THR A 8 0.14 -43.28 28.95
CA THR A 8 -0.19 -42.68 27.65
C THR A 8 0.65 -41.44 27.46
N ALA A 9 1.69 -41.56 26.66
CA ALA A 9 2.52 -40.41 26.26
C ALA A 9 1.77 -39.55 25.22
N SER A 10 1.40 -38.37 25.61
CA SER A 10 0.92 -37.32 24.68
C SER A 10 2.09 -36.77 23.89
N GLN A 11 2.11 -37.02 22.61
CA GLN A 11 3.01 -36.35 21.67
C GLN A 11 2.46 -34.98 21.36
N SER A 12 3.08 -33.95 21.91
CA SER A 12 2.88 -32.56 21.50
C SER A 12 3.70 -32.29 20.24
N THR A 13 3.05 -32.29 19.10
CA THR A 13 3.63 -31.77 17.85
C THR A 13 3.61 -30.25 17.89
N THR A 14 4.75 -29.66 18.19
CA THR A 14 5.02 -28.24 18.00
C THR A 14 5.20 -27.96 16.52
N ASN A 15 4.14 -27.49 15.84
CA ASN A 15 4.24 -26.89 14.54
C ASN A 15 4.60 -25.41 14.72
N ALA A 16 5.90 -25.11 14.78
CA ALA A 16 6.47 -23.79 14.69
C ALA A 16 6.71 -23.44 13.22
N GLN A 17 5.72 -22.89 12.55
CA GLN A 17 5.92 -22.07 11.34
C GLN A 17 5.04 -20.83 11.46
N GLY A 18 5.49 -19.88 12.25
CA GLY A 18 4.98 -18.53 12.33
C GLY A 18 5.44 -17.72 11.13
N ASN A 19 4.72 -17.84 10.01
CA ASN A 19 4.82 -16.87 8.94
C ASN A 19 4.06 -15.63 9.41
N GLY A 20 4.76 -14.68 10.04
CA GLY A 20 4.21 -13.45 10.62
C GLY A 20 3.74 -12.47 9.56
N SER A 21 2.75 -12.85 8.76
CA SER A 21 2.04 -11.90 7.91
C SER A 21 1.13 -11.07 8.79
N LEU A 22 1.30 -9.75 8.75
CA LEU A 22 0.38 -8.81 9.37
C LEU A 22 -1.06 -9.09 8.90
N PRO A 23 -2.07 -8.95 9.79
CA PRO A 23 -3.45 -9.11 9.39
C PRO A 23 -3.80 -8.11 8.29
N LEU A 24 -4.67 -8.54 7.36
CA LEU A 24 -5.15 -7.65 6.30
C LEU A 24 -5.98 -6.50 6.90
N PRO A 25 -5.90 -5.29 6.33
CA PRO A 25 -6.75 -4.18 6.73
C PRO A 25 -8.22 -4.59 6.74
N GLN A 26 -8.97 -4.10 7.74
CA GLN A 26 -10.40 -4.41 7.94
C GLN A 26 -10.71 -5.92 8.11
N SER A 27 -9.72 -6.72 8.55
CA SER A 27 -9.91 -8.17 8.80
C SER A 27 -10.93 -8.48 9.90
N ASP A 28 -11.23 -7.51 10.76
CA ASP A 28 -12.18 -7.53 11.87
C ASP A 28 -13.61 -7.14 11.47
N ARG A 29 -13.84 -6.66 10.25
CA ARG A 29 -15.17 -6.29 9.75
C ARG A 29 -15.90 -7.46 9.11
N ASP A 30 -17.24 -7.47 9.23
CA ASP A 30 -18.08 -8.41 8.51
C ASP A 30 -17.96 -8.25 7.00
N VAL A 31 -18.08 -9.37 6.29
CA VAL A 31 -17.92 -9.44 4.82
C VAL A 31 -18.85 -8.47 4.09
N GLU A 32 -20.07 -8.23 4.64
CA GLU A 32 -21.06 -7.33 4.06
C GLU A 32 -20.67 -5.84 4.12
N HIS A 33 -19.75 -5.47 5.01
CA HIS A 33 -19.27 -4.09 5.20
C HIS A 33 -17.84 -3.87 4.70
N LEU A 34 -17.24 -4.90 4.09
CA LEU A 34 -15.90 -4.80 3.51
C LEU A 34 -15.95 -4.09 2.15
N GLN A 35 -15.03 -3.16 1.94
CA GLN A 35 -14.79 -2.65 0.59
C GLN A 35 -14.31 -3.80 -0.30
N GLY A 36 -14.83 -3.91 -1.54
CA GLY A 36 -14.61 -5.06 -2.41
C GLY A 36 -13.15 -5.45 -2.63
N HIS A 37 -12.22 -4.48 -2.60
CA HIS A 37 -10.79 -4.75 -2.72
C HIS A 37 -10.22 -5.51 -1.50
N TRP A 38 -10.68 -5.25 -0.29
CA TRP A 38 -10.27 -6.00 0.90
C TRP A 38 -10.85 -7.42 0.93
N LEU A 39 -12.07 -7.60 0.40
CA LEU A 39 -12.64 -8.92 0.19
C LEU A 39 -11.78 -9.76 -0.76
N LEU A 40 -11.32 -9.17 -1.88
CA LEU A 40 -10.41 -9.83 -2.80
C LEU A 40 -9.05 -10.17 -2.16
N ALA A 41 -8.55 -9.32 -1.28
CA ALA A 41 -7.33 -9.62 -0.52
C ALA A 41 -7.51 -10.81 0.43
N ARG A 42 -8.65 -10.93 1.10
CA ARG A 42 -9.00 -12.07 1.98
C ARG A 42 -9.01 -13.42 1.25
N ILE A 43 -9.47 -13.47 0.01
CA ILE A 43 -9.46 -14.68 -0.82
C ILE A 43 -8.10 -14.93 -1.51
N GLY A 44 -7.04 -14.28 -1.04
CA GLY A 44 -5.67 -14.52 -1.49
C GLY A 44 -5.22 -13.75 -2.73
N LYS A 45 -6.03 -12.84 -3.26
CA LYS A 45 -5.59 -11.94 -4.34
C LYS A 45 -4.65 -10.86 -3.78
N ARG A 46 -3.37 -10.99 -4.10
CA ARG A 46 -2.31 -10.09 -3.61
C ARG A 46 -2.09 -8.85 -4.48
N VAL A 47 -2.72 -8.79 -5.66
CA VAL A 47 -2.63 -7.68 -6.60
C VAL A 47 -4.05 -7.22 -6.91
N LEU A 48 -4.42 -6.06 -6.39
CA LEU A 48 -5.78 -5.53 -6.41
C LEU A 48 -5.95 -4.39 -7.42
N ARG A 49 -5.14 -4.40 -8.49
CA ARG A 49 -5.14 -3.36 -9.51
C ARG A 49 -5.16 -3.92 -10.92
N PRO A 50 -5.78 -3.24 -11.89
CA PRO A 50 -5.79 -3.64 -13.29
C PRO A 50 -4.38 -3.77 -13.85
N GLY A 51 -4.14 -4.73 -14.76
CA GLY A 51 -2.81 -4.94 -15.36
C GLY A 51 -1.70 -5.43 -14.41
N GLY A 52 -1.97 -5.50 -13.11
CA GLY A 52 -1.13 -6.11 -12.09
C GLY A 52 0.30 -5.56 -12.02
N LYS A 53 1.20 -6.36 -11.46
CA LYS A 53 2.62 -5.99 -11.24
C LYS A 53 3.34 -5.52 -12.53
N LYS A 54 2.98 -6.07 -13.69
CA LYS A 54 3.63 -5.72 -14.96
C LYS A 54 3.36 -4.26 -15.36
N LEU A 55 2.11 -3.82 -15.22
CA LEU A 55 1.75 -2.45 -15.57
C LEU A 55 2.31 -1.44 -14.57
N THR A 56 2.26 -1.75 -13.27
CA THR A 56 2.94 -0.95 -12.24
C THR A 56 4.44 -0.81 -12.56
N GLY A 57 5.11 -1.91 -12.89
CA GLY A 57 6.53 -1.87 -13.26
C GLY A 57 6.82 -0.96 -14.46
N ARG A 58 5.93 -0.96 -15.47
CA ARG A 58 6.04 -0.06 -16.63
C ARG A 58 5.83 1.40 -16.25
N MET A 59 4.84 1.70 -15.41
CA MET A 59 4.59 3.05 -14.91
C MET A 59 5.83 3.57 -14.17
N LEU A 60 6.32 2.80 -13.18
CA LEU A 60 7.47 3.20 -12.38
C LEU A 60 8.78 3.25 -13.18
N ALA A 61 8.90 2.50 -14.29
CA ALA A 61 10.07 2.59 -15.18
C ALA A 61 10.10 3.89 -16.00
N LYS A 62 8.93 4.53 -16.19
CA LYS A 62 8.81 5.83 -16.84
C LYS A 62 8.87 7.01 -15.87
N THR A 63 8.80 6.71 -14.58
CA THR A 63 8.88 7.71 -13.51
C THR A 63 10.28 7.63 -12.91
N GLU A 64 11.07 8.65 -13.09
CA GLU A 64 12.40 8.73 -12.48
C GLU A 64 12.25 8.91 -10.97
N LEU A 65 12.61 7.87 -10.19
CA LEU A 65 12.43 7.85 -8.75
C LEU A 65 13.76 7.89 -7.96
N GLU A 66 14.88 7.53 -8.58
CA GLU A 66 16.18 7.52 -7.91
C GLU A 66 16.57 8.93 -7.46
N GLY A 67 16.88 9.06 -6.17
CA GLY A 67 17.25 10.35 -5.57
C GLY A 67 16.12 11.38 -5.50
N LYS A 68 14.86 11.01 -5.73
CA LYS A 68 13.69 11.89 -5.75
C LYS A 68 12.91 11.86 -4.44
N ASP A 69 12.25 12.96 -4.12
CA ASP A 69 11.26 13.02 -3.06
C ASP A 69 9.92 12.48 -3.59
N VAL A 70 9.47 11.33 -3.09
CA VAL A 70 8.31 10.59 -3.61
C VAL A 70 7.17 10.61 -2.61
N VAL A 71 5.95 10.87 -3.10
CA VAL A 71 4.70 10.73 -2.36
C VAL A 71 3.85 9.63 -3.01
N GLU A 72 3.32 8.71 -2.22
CA GLU A 72 2.39 7.67 -2.68
C GLU A 72 1.02 7.87 -2.03
N PHE A 73 -0.03 7.98 -2.84
CA PHE A 73 -1.41 8.06 -2.40
C PHE A 73 -2.01 6.66 -2.32
N ALA A 74 -2.67 6.36 -1.20
CA ALA A 74 -3.34 5.10 -0.93
C ALA A 74 -2.46 3.86 -1.18
N PRO A 75 -1.31 3.71 -0.50
CA PRO A 75 -0.35 2.61 -0.72
C PRO A 75 -0.92 1.21 -0.47
N GLY A 76 -2.01 1.08 0.26
CA GLY A 76 -2.69 -0.18 0.54
C GLY A 76 -1.75 -1.22 1.16
N LEU A 77 -1.61 -2.40 0.54
CA LEU A 77 -0.73 -3.47 1.05
C LEU A 77 0.78 -3.25 0.79
N GLY A 78 1.19 -2.06 0.35
CA GLY A 78 2.59 -1.68 0.17
C GLY A 78 3.31 -2.36 -1.01
N ARG A 79 2.58 -2.94 -1.96
CA ARG A 79 3.21 -3.61 -3.11
C ARG A 79 3.92 -2.64 -4.04
N THR A 80 3.34 -1.48 -4.25
CA THR A 80 3.95 -0.41 -5.03
C THR A 80 5.01 0.29 -4.22
N THR A 81 4.78 0.49 -2.92
CA THR A 81 5.78 1.00 -1.97
C THR A 81 7.10 0.24 -2.06
N GLN A 82 7.07 -1.11 -2.02
CA GLN A 82 8.29 -1.93 -2.16
C GLN A 82 9.04 -1.63 -3.46
N LEU A 83 8.31 -1.55 -4.59
CA LEU A 83 8.91 -1.25 -5.89
C LEU A 83 9.45 0.18 -5.99
N ILE A 84 8.86 1.13 -5.27
CA ILE A 84 9.37 2.50 -5.14
C ILE A 84 10.69 2.49 -4.35
N LEU A 85 10.72 1.83 -3.19
CA LEU A 85 11.91 1.77 -2.33
C LEU A 85 13.10 1.08 -3.00
N GLU A 86 12.85 0.02 -3.80
CA GLU A 86 13.88 -0.65 -4.63
C GLU A 86 14.57 0.32 -5.60
N ARG A 87 13.95 1.44 -5.95
CA ARG A 87 14.50 2.48 -6.83
C ARG A 87 15.28 3.59 -6.11
N LYS A 88 15.52 3.40 -4.80
CA LYS A 88 16.33 4.29 -3.97
C LYS A 88 15.92 5.76 -4.06
N PRO A 89 14.66 6.10 -3.74
CA PRO A 89 14.24 7.50 -3.66
C PRO A 89 15.04 8.20 -2.56
N LYS A 90 15.13 9.53 -2.64
CA LYS A 90 15.72 10.36 -1.58
C LYS A 90 14.86 10.34 -0.32
N SER A 91 13.53 10.37 -0.50
CA SER A 91 12.55 10.20 0.58
C SER A 91 11.27 9.56 0.07
N TYR A 92 10.51 8.92 0.98
CA TYR A 92 9.20 8.35 0.69
C TYR A 92 8.18 8.82 1.73
N ARG A 93 7.01 9.26 1.27
CA ARG A 93 5.88 9.64 2.11
C ARG A 93 4.61 8.99 1.58
N GLY A 94 4.03 8.06 2.37
CA GLY A 94 2.73 7.47 2.11
C GLY A 94 1.60 8.29 2.75
N VAL A 95 0.42 8.30 2.12
CA VAL A 95 -0.79 8.90 2.66
C VAL A 95 -1.96 7.95 2.48
N ASP A 96 -2.62 7.57 3.56
CA ASP A 96 -3.81 6.70 3.51
C ASP A 96 -4.82 7.12 4.57
N ARG A 97 -6.10 6.80 4.34
CA ARG A 97 -7.20 7.04 5.29
C ARG A 97 -7.43 5.88 6.25
N ASP A 98 -6.80 4.75 6.00
CA ASP A 98 -6.93 3.55 6.84
C ASP A 98 -5.74 3.45 7.81
N PRO A 99 -5.95 3.52 9.13
CA PRO A 99 -4.88 3.43 10.10
C PRO A 99 -4.12 2.09 10.02
N GLN A 100 -4.78 0.99 9.64
CA GLN A 100 -4.12 -0.29 9.48
C GLN A 100 -3.14 -0.28 8.31
N VAL A 101 -3.46 0.44 7.23
CA VAL A 101 -2.54 0.66 6.10
C VAL A 101 -1.33 1.49 6.57
N VAL A 102 -1.56 2.54 7.34
CA VAL A 102 -0.46 3.37 7.89
C VAL A 102 0.51 2.51 8.70
N ASP A 103 0.01 1.63 9.56
CA ASP A 103 0.83 0.71 10.36
C ASP A 103 1.61 -0.28 9.48
N ILE A 104 0.96 -0.85 8.46
CA ILE A 104 1.59 -1.77 7.50
C ILE A 104 2.75 -1.07 6.78
N ILE A 105 2.50 0.12 6.23
CA ILE A 105 3.50 0.86 5.47
C ILE A 105 4.66 1.32 6.35
N THR A 106 4.37 1.78 7.56
CA THR A 106 5.40 2.18 8.54
C THR A 106 6.34 1.02 8.86
N LYS A 107 5.81 -0.18 9.14
CA LYS A 107 6.62 -1.37 9.38
C LYS A 107 7.40 -1.80 8.14
N LEU A 108 6.72 -1.86 6.99
CA LEU A 108 7.33 -2.25 5.72
C LEU A 108 8.51 -1.36 5.35
N THR A 109 8.36 -0.05 5.50
CA THR A 109 9.43 0.90 5.15
C THR A 109 10.59 0.84 6.13
N ALA A 110 10.33 0.68 7.43
CA ALA A 110 11.38 0.51 8.44
C ALA A 110 12.22 -0.76 8.21
N GLU A 111 11.58 -1.86 7.78
CA GLU A 111 12.26 -3.13 7.53
C GLU A 111 13.05 -3.15 6.21
N ASN A 112 12.49 -2.54 5.14
CA ASN A 112 13.05 -2.67 3.78
C ASN A 112 13.91 -1.49 3.34
N ALA A 113 13.82 -0.34 4.00
CA ALA A 113 14.53 0.87 3.61
C ALA A 113 14.98 1.72 4.82
N PRO A 114 15.72 1.15 5.81
CA PRO A 114 16.08 1.85 7.03
C PRO A 114 16.97 3.08 6.81
N SER A 115 17.62 3.18 5.67
CA SER A 115 18.49 4.32 5.30
C SER A 115 17.77 5.43 4.54
N ILE A 116 16.51 5.21 4.13
CA ILE A 116 15.72 6.20 3.41
C ILE A 116 14.78 6.88 4.41
N PRO A 117 14.71 8.22 4.47
CA PRO A 117 13.69 8.91 5.23
C PRO A 117 12.29 8.53 4.74
N THR A 118 11.52 7.85 5.60
CA THR A 118 10.17 7.36 5.25
C THR A 118 9.15 7.77 6.29
N SER A 119 7.92 8.01 5.83
CA SER A 119 6.76 8.19 6.71
C SER A 119 5.48 7.73 6.01
N CYS A 120 4.46 7.42 6.81
CA CYS A 120 3.10 7.22 6.32
C CYS A 120 2.13 7.96 7.23
N ALA A 121 1.29 8.82 6.68
CA ALA A 121 0.37 9.66 7.44
C ALA A 121 -1.08 9.20 7.25
N LEU A 122 -1.85 9.23 8.35
CA LEU A 122 -3.30 9.01 8.33
C LEU A 122 -3.97 10.30 7.84
N ARG A 123 -4.14 10.44 6.51
CA ARG A 123 -4.67 11.63 5.84
C ARG A 123 -5.46 11.26 4.59
N ASP A 124 -6.24 12.22 4.08
CA ASP A 124 -6.90 12.09 2.78
C ASP A 124 -5.93 12.50 1.66
N ALA A 125 -5.96 11.77 0.54
CA ALA A 125 -5.17 12.12 -0.64
C ALA A 125 -5.60 13.47 -1.28
N ALA A 126 -6.79 13.96 -0.95
CA ALA A 126 -7.27 15.29 -1.34
C ALA A 126 -6.82 16.42 -0.39
N ASP A 127 -6.27 16.06 0.77
CA ASP A 127 -5.76 16.99 1.80
C ASP A 127 -4.69 16.26 2.63
N THR A 128 -3.48 16.21 2.09
CA THR A 128 -2.38 15.45 2.66
C THR A 128 -1.74 16.11 3.88
N GLY A 129 -1.90 17.43 4.01
CA GLY A 129 -1.20 18.24 5.01
C GLY A 129 0.32 18.37 4.75
N LEU A 130 0.82 17.89 3.61
CA LEU A 130 2.22 18.06 3.22
C LEU A 130 2.44 19.46 2.62
N GLU A 131 3.69 19.95 2.66
CA GLU A 131 4.06 21.25 2.09
C GLU A 131 3.89 21.26 0.56
N SER A 132 3.55 22.43 0.00
CA SER A 132 3.53 22.64 -1.45
C SER A 132 4.94 22.48 -2.02
N GLU A 133 5.03 22.04 -3.29
CA GLU A 133 6.30 21.90 -4.01
C GLU A 133 7.35 21.07 -3.24
N SER A 134 6.89 20.03 -2.52
CA SER A 134 7.72 19.20 -1.66
C SER A 134 8.02 17.82 -2.26
N ALA A 135 7.47 17.50 -3.45
CA ALA A 135 7.63 16.22 -4.12
C ALA A 135 8.15 16.39 -5.56
N ASP A 136 8.99 15.44 -6.00
CA ASP A 136 9.40 15.33 -7.41
C ASP A 136 8.48 14.35 -8.15
N ALA A 137 7.92 13.38 -7.44
CA ALA A 137 6.98 12.41 -7.99
C ALA A 137 5.83 12.13 -7.01
N VAL A 138 4.62 12.06 -7.56
CA VAL A 138 3.43 11.55 -6.87
C VAL A 138 2.98 10.28 -7.59
N ILE A 139 2.64 9.23 -6.85
CA ILE A 139 2.19 7.94 -7.37
C ILE A 139 0.79 7.64 -6.84
N GLY A 140 -0.13 7.22 -7.72
CA GLY A 140 -1.46 6.77 -7.34
C GLY A 140 -1.91 5.58 -8.18
N GLU A 141 -2.29 4.47 -7.54
CA GLU A 141 -2.75 3.28 -8.24
C GLU A 141 -4.11 2.80 -7.72
N ALA A 142 -5.03 2.54 -8.67
CA ALA A 142 -6.35 1.94 -8.43
C ALA A 142 -7.16 2.63 -7.32
N MET A 143 -7.05 3.95 -7.22
CA MET A 143 -7.71 4.74 -6.18
C MET A 143 -8.69 5.80 -6.73
N LEU A 144 -8.40 6.38 -7.89
CA LEU A 144 -9.23 7.44 -8.47
C LEU A 144 -10.55 6.90 -9.02
N THR A 145 -10.55 5.71 -9.60
CA THR A 145 -11.76 5.07 -10.16
C THR A 145 -12.88 4.94 -9.11
N MET A 146 -12.54 4.81 -7.83
CA MET A 146 -13.49 4.69 -6.73
C MET A 146 -13.98 6.04 -6.18
N GLN A 147 -13.47 7.15 -6.70
CA GLN A 147 -13.82 8.49 -6.24
C GLN A 147 -14.93 9.10 -7.09
N THR A 148 -15.70 10.02 -6.46
CA THR A 148 -16.60 10.90 -7.19
C THR A 148 -15.79 11.86 -8.08
N GLU A 149 -16.41 12.47 -9.07
CA GLU A 149 -15.75 13.46 -9.93
C GLU A 149 -15.13 14.63 -9.12
N ARG A 150 -15.84 15.07 -8.09
CA ARG A 150 -15.31 16.10 -7.16
C ARG A 150 -14.07 15.60 -6.42
N GLY A 151 -14.11 14.35 -5.93
CA GLY A 151 -12.99 13.72 -5.23
C GLY A 151 -11.77 13.55 -6.14
N LYS A 152 -11.97 13.09 -7.37
CA LYS A 152 -10.88 12.98 -8.37
C LYS A 152 -10.21 14.33 -8.61
N ARG A 153 -11.01 15.39 -8.82
CA ARG A 153 -10.47 16.75 -9.02
C ARG A 153 -9.67 17.23 -7.81
N ALA A 154 -10.17 17.01 -6.60
CA ALA A 154 -9.48 17.41 -5.38
C ALA A 154 -8.14 16.66 -5.22
N ILE A 155 -8.11 15.35 -5.44
CA ILE A 155 -6.87 14.54 -5.38
C ILE A 155 -5.85 14.99 -6.44
N ILE A 156 -6.30 15.25 -7.68
CA ILE A 156 -5.41 15.71 -8.75
C ILE A 156 -4.87 17.11 -8.42
N ALA A 157 -5.70 18.00 -7.88
CA ALA A 157 -5.27 19.34 -7.46
C ALA A 157 -4.25 19.26 -6.31
N GLU A 158 -4.45 18.35 -5.36
CA GLU A 158 -3.50 18.12 -4.27
C GLU A 158 -2.17 17.56 -4.79
N ALA A 159 -2.20 16.59 -5.70
CA ALA A 159 -0.98 16.09 -6.35
C ALA A 159 -0.23 17.21 -7.08
N TYR A 160 -0.95 18.07 -7.80
CA TYR A 160 -0.35 19.22 -8.48
C TYR A 160 0.29 20.20 -7.48
N ARG A 161 -0.38 20.48 -6.35
CA ARG A 161 0.14 21.37 -5.30
C ARG A 161 1.44 20.83 -4.68
N LEU A 162 1.54 19.50 -4.51
CA LEU A 162 2.71 18.86 -3.93
C LEU A 162 3.91 18.85 -4.85
N LEU A 163 3.67 18.80 -6.18
CA LEU A 163 4.75 18.66 -7.16
C LEU A 163 5.54 19.95 -7.33
N ARG A 164 6.86 19.81 -7.34
CA ARG A 164 7.76 20.86 -7.84
C ARG A 164 7.59 21.04 -9.34
N ALA A 165 8.07 22.16 -9.86
CA ALA A 165 8.13 22.39 -11.30
C ALA A 165 8.91 21.25 -11.99
N GLY A 166 8.31 20.66 -13.03
CA GLY A 166 8.86 19.49 -13.72
C GLY A 166 8.64 18.15 -13.04
N GLY A 167 7.95 18.13 -11.89
CA GLY A 167 7.56 16.90 -11.19
C GLY A 167 6.47 16.11 -11.95
N THR A 168 6.28 14.85 -11.60
CA THR A 168 5.40 13.92 -12.32
C THR A 168 4.34 13.31 -11.39
N TYR A 169 3.07 13.34 -11.80
CA TYR A 169 2.04 12.50 -11.20
C TYR A 169 1.82 11.25 -12.07
N SER A 170 2.21 10.09 -11.56
CA SER A 170 2.04 8.80 -12.24
C SER A 170 0.79 8.09 -11.75
N ILE A 171 -0.13 7.84 -12.66
CA ILE A 171 -1.45 7.28 -12.38
C ILE A 171 -1.61 5.93 -13.11
N HIS A 172 -2.12 4.94 -12.38
CA HIS A 172 -2.50 3.64 -12.92
C HIS A 172 -3.94 3.33 -12.50
N GLU A 173 -4.87 3.46 -13.43
CA GLU A 173 -6.32 3.33 -13.19
C GLU A 173 -7.02 2.53 -14.29
N LEU A 174 -8.27 2.13 -14.00
CA LEU A 174 -9.19 1.66 -15.02
C LEU A 174 -9.66 2.86 -15.88
N GLY A 175 -9.45 2.78 -17.18
CA GLY A 175 -10.03 3.71 -18.14
C GLY A 175 -11.23 3.07 -18.85
N LEU A 176 -12.30 3.84 -19.06
CA LEU A 176 -13.37 3.48 -19.98
C LEU A 176 -13.00 4.03 -21.36
N GLN A 177 -13.10 3.20 -22.38
CA GLN A 177 -13.07 3.71 -23.76
C GLN A 177 -14.46 4.27 -24.07
N PRO A 178 -14.57 5.50 -24.57
CA PRO A 178 -15.85 5.97 -25.12
C PRO A 178 -16.22 5.11 -26.33
N ASP A 179 -17.53 4.78 -26.43
CA ASP A 179 -18.11 4.08 -27.58
C ASP A 179 -17.93 4.89 -28.88
#